data_1ee3e6fc3d1b146769a6773cff6a8e88
#
_entry.id   1ee3e6fc3d1b146769a6773cff6a8e88
#
_cell.length_a   1.000
_cell.length_b   1.000
_cell.length_c   1.000
_cell.angle_alpha   90.00
_cell.angle_beta   90.00
_cell.angle_gamma   90.00
#
_symmetry.space_group_name_H-M   'P 1'
#
loop_
_entity.id
_entity.type
_entity.pdbx_description
1 polymer ?
#
loop_
_entity_poly.entity_id
_entity_poly.type
_entity_poly.pdbx_seq_one_letter_code
_entity_poly.pdbx_strand_id
1 'polypeptide(L)'
;NNNNNLFEGGADLGSLPQFDSRRGAGYGGGIPVDFNLQELLNQENFPDFGGLAELVRGGESLGSGLYNAFNGGTTDTAGEMDITGKTIGEMEEMQADGKVFAVGAYQFTPNVLTEARVYSGLNKDDIMTPENQDRLFWGMLLSGRKRPSLAAYLTGQSDNLKAAHEDLALEFAAIQGPDGKGMYDNDKAGNFARIDANLVRETLINARNLLMNRE
;
A
#
# COMPACT_ATOMS: atom_id res chain seq x y z
N ASN A 1 -38.85 9.69 16.63
CA ASN A 1 -38.92 9.12 15.29
C ASN A 1 -37.82 9.71 14.43
N ASN A 2 -36.65 9.14 14.41
CA ASN A 2 -35.70 9.29 13.30
C ASN A 2 -34.81 8.06 13.27
N ASN A 3 -35.06 7.25 12.29
CA ASN A 3 -34.25 6.12 11.88
C ASN A 3 -32.94 6.64 11.27
N ASN A 4 -31.82 6.34 11.91
CA ASN A 4 -30.52 6.32 11.30
C ASN A 4 -30.03 4.87 11.21
N ASN A 5 -30.54 4.15 10.23
CA ASN A 5 -29.95 2.92 9.74
C ASN A 5 -29.26 3.25 8.40
N LEU A 6 -28.00 3.60 8.46
CA LEU A 6 -27.10 3.70 7.31
C LEU A 6 -25.76 3.16 7.74
N PHE A 7 -25.62 1.83 7.65
CA PHE A 7 -24.36 1.06 7.52
C PHE A 7 -24.62 -0.42 7.88
N GLU A 8 -25.64 -1.01 7.22
CA GLU A 8 -25.66 -2.45 7.00
C GLU A 8 -25.19 -2.69 5.56
N GLY A 9 -23.89 -2.67 5.36
CA GLY A 9 -23.23 -3.15 4.17
C GLY A 9 -22.03 -3.96 4.63
N GLY A 10 -22.29 -5.10 5.24
CA GLY A 10 -21.27 -6.13 5.37
C GLY A 10 -20.84 -6.52 3.96
N ALA A 11 -19.64 -6.10 3.56
CA ALA A 11 -19.06 -6.55 2.32
C ALA A 11 -18.97 -8.08 2.40
N ASP A 12 -19.69 -8.75 1.51
CA ASP A 12 -19.58 -10.18 1.30
C ASP A 12 -18.16 -10.47 0.79
N LEU A 13 -17.27 -10.81 1.73
CA LEU A 13 -15.89 -11.16 1.46
C LEU A 13 -15.74 -12.50 0.74
N GLY A 14 -16.85 -13.25 0.55
CA GLY A 14 -16.87 -14.52 -0.18
C GLY A 14 -16.82 -14.39 -1.70
N SER A 15 -16.96 -13.17 -2.26
CA SER A 15 -16.96 -12.91 -3.69
C SER A 15 -15.75 -12.11 -4.18
N LEU A 16 -14.69 -11.99 -3.39
CA LEU A 16 -13.45 -11.38 -3.86
C LEU A 16 -12.90 -12.23 -5.01
N PRO A 17 -12.74 -11.67 -6.22
CA PRO A 17 -12.11 -12.43 -7.30
C PRO A 17 -10.71 -12.80 -6.84
N GLN A 18 -10.48 -14.11 -6.69
CA GLN A 18 -9.13 -14.62 -6.56
C GLN A 18 -8.38 -14.18 -7.82
N PHE A 19 -7.16 -13.68 -7.62
CA PHE A 19 -6.27 -13.36 -8.71
C PHE A 19 -6.02 -14.65 -9.50
N ASP A 20 -6.71 -14.81 -10.63
CA ASP A 20 -6.47 -15.93 -11.54
C ASP A 20 -5.26 -15.58 -12.40
N SER A 21 -4.08 -16.04 -11.98
CA SER A 21 -2.82 -15.93 -12.71
C SER A 21 -2.90 -16.46 -14.16
N ARG A 22 -4.01 -17.12 -14.54
CA ARG A 22 -4.23 -17.73 -15.86
C ARG A 22 -4.96 -16.81 -16.84
N ARG A 23 -5.45 -15.64 -16.45
CA ARG A 23 -6.06 -14.67 -17.37
C ARG A 23 -5.06 -13.60 -17.79
N GLY A 24 -4.00 -14.02 -18.48
CA GLY A 24 -3.16 -13.13 -19.25
C GLY A 24 -3.93 -12.61 -20.44
N ALA A 25 -4.43 -11.37 -20.39
CA ALA A 25 -4.76 -10.63 -21.59
C ALA A 25 -3.43 -10.29 -22.27
N GLY A 26 -3.23 -10.82 -23.49
CA GLY A 26 -1.99 -10.81 -24.23
C GLY A 26 -1.23 -9.49 -24.28
N TYR A 27 -0.10 -9.49 -23.59
CA TYR A 27 1.03 -8.61 -23.85
C TYR A 27 2.30 -9.47 -23.83
N GLY A 28 3.10 -9.30 -24.87
CA GLY A 28 4.23 -10.09 -25.31
C GLY A 28 5.09 -10.82 -24.27
N GLY A 29 5.18 -12.12 -24.46
CA GLY A 29 6.38 -12.95 -24.36
C GLY A 29 7.25 -12.90 -23.11
N GLY A 30 6.69 -12.95 -21.90
CA GLY A 30 7.42 -13.32 -20.70
C GLY A 30 6.87 -14.62 -20.13
N ILE A 31 7.73 -15.54 -19.70
CA ILE A 31 7.34 -16.76 -19.00
C ILE A 31 6.53 -16.33 -17.77
N PRO A 32 5.30 -16.85 -17.55
CA PRO A 32 4.56 -16.56 -16.33
C PRO A 32 5.37 -17.07 -15.15
N VAL A 33 5.92 -16.18 -14.36
CA VAL A 33 6.43 -16.55 -13.05
C VAL A 33 5.18 -16.87 -12.22
N ASP A 34 5.14 -18.06 -11.67
CA ASP A 34 4.06 -18.49 -10.77
C ASP A 34 4.24 -17.74 -9.44
N PHE A 35 3.75 -16.49 -9.42
CA PHE A 35 3.95 -15.57 -8.31
C PHE A 35 2.95 -15.88 -7.20
N ASN A 36 3.44 -16.50 -6.13
CA ASN A 36 2.63 -16.79 -4.96
C ASN A 36 2.76 -15.67 -3.91
N LEU A 37 1.80 -14.74 -3.91
CA LEU A 37 1.76 -13.62 -2.98
C LEU A 37 1.79 -14.08 -1.52
N GLN A 38 1.05 -15.13 -1.15
CA GLN A 38 1.00 -15.61 0.23
C GLN A 38 2.31 -16.24 0.68
N GLU A 39 2.97 -16.98 -0.19
CA GLU A 39 4.31 -17.50 0.07
C GLU A 39 5.32 -16.39 0.28
N LEU A 40 5.25 -15.35 -0.55
CA LEU A 40 6.06 -14.15 -0.40
C LEU A 40 5.84 -13.50 0.97
N LEU A 41 4.58 -13.26 1.34
CA LEU A 41 4.21 -12.53 2.55
C LEU A 41 4.47 -13.35 3.83
N ASN A 42 4.62 -14.66 3.75
CA ASN A 42 4.86 -15.54 4.89
C ASN A 42 6.36 -15.78 5.19
N GLN A 43 7.27 -15.15 4.47
CA GLN A 43 8.71 -15.32 4.74
C GLN A 43 9.12 -14.63 6.04
N GLU A 44 9.92 -15.32 6.84
CA GLU A 44 10.67 -14.69 7.93
C GLU A 44 11.64 -13.66 7.33
N ASN A 45 11.73 -12.48 7.89
CA ASN A 45 12.52 -11.36 7.37
C ASN A 45 12.06 -10.90 5.98
N PHE A 46 10.83 -10.41 5.92
CA PHE A 46 10.25 -9.85 4.70
C PHE A 46 11.17 -8.75 4.12
N PRO A 47 11.78 -8.93 2.94
CA PRO A 47 12.78 -8.00 2.45
C PRO A 47 12.17 -6.70 1.97
N ASP A 48 12.88 -5.59 2.19
CA ASP A 48 12.61 -4.34 1.49
C ASP A 48 13.08 -4.49 0.03
N PHE A 49 12.15 -4.82 -0.86
CA PHE A 49 12.45 -5.06 -2.27
C PHE A 49 13.00 -3.79 -2.94
N GLY A 50 14.32 -3.69 -3.03
CA GLY A 50 15.00 -2.63 -3.77
C GLY A 50 14.80 -1.23 -3.21
N GLY A 51 14.46 -1.09 -1.93
CA GLY A 51 14.23 0.19 -1.28
C GLY A 51 12.86 0.81 -1.57
N LEU A 52 11.93 0.08 -2.21
CA LEU A 52 10.62 0.64 -2.54
C LEU A 52 9.79 0.95 -1.29
N ALA A 53 9.79 0.04 -0.32
CA ALA A 53 9.10 0.25 0.94
C ALA A 53 9.74 1.41 1.73
N GLU A 54 11.07 1.47 1.81
CA GLU A 54 11.80 2.58 2.44
C GLU A 54 11.50 3.93 1.78
N LEU A 55 11.47 3.97 0.44
CA LEU A 55 11.15 5.16 -0.32
C LEU A 55 9.76 5.71 0.04
N VAL A 56 8.75 4.85 0.07
CA VAL A 56 7.38 5.23 0.41
C VAL A 56 7.28 5.66 1.87
N ARG A 57 7.83 4.88 2.81
CA ARG A 57 7.86 5.26 4.24
C ARG A 57 8.48 6.62 4.45
N GLY A 58 9.63 6.89 3.82
CA GLY A 58 10.32 8.16 3.91
C GLY A 58 9.49 9.33 3.38
N GLY A 59 8.64 9.10 2.39
CA GLY A 59 7.73 10.10 1.85
C GLY A 59 6.48 10.36 2.68
N GLU A 60 5.88 9.32 3.21
CA GLU A 60 4.58 9.39 3.88
C GLU A 60 4.67 9.76 5.37
N SER A 61 5.72 9.34 6.07
CA SER A 61 5.86 9.50 7.53
C SER A 61 6.97 10.46 7.97
N LEU A 62 7.24 11.48 7.20
CA LEU A 62 8.32 12.46 7.46
C LEU A 62 8.26 13.07 8.86
N GLY A 63 9.30 12.82 9.65
CA GLY A 63 9.53 13.52 10.93
C GLY A 63 8.64 13.09 12.08
N SER A 64 7.78 12.10 11.90
CA SER A 64 6.94 11.55 12.94
C SER A 64 7.20 10.06 13.06
N GLY A 65 7.63 9.58 14.19
CA GLY A 65 7.73 8.19 14.67
C GLY A 65 7.64 7.00 13.71
N LEU A 66 7.76 7.20 12.43
CA LEU A 66 7.74 6.22 11.34
C LEU A 66 6.53 5.26 11.47
N TYR A 67 6.76 4.06 12.02
CA TYR A 67 5.71 3.05 12.23
C TYR A 67 4.66 3.45 13.26
N ASN A 68 4.94 4.46 14.07
CA ASN A 68 4.04 5.05 15.07
C ASN A 68 3.42 6.38 14.60
N ALA A 69 3.63 6.77 13.35
CA ALA A 69 3.08 7.98 12.78
C ALA A 69 1.56 7.90 12.60
N PHE A 70 0.84 8.97 12.91
CA PHE A 70 -0.57 9.10 12.59
C PHE A 70 -0.92 10.49 12.05
N ASN A 71 -2.05 10.57 11.36
CA ASN A 71 -2.67 11.80 10.92
C ASN A 71 -4.17 11.73 11.23
N GLY A 72 -4.70 12.78 11.83
CA GLY A 72 -6.13 12.88 12.19
C GLY A 72 -7.03 13.39 11.06
N GLY A 73 -6.51 13.54 9.84
CA GLY A 73 -7.27 14.06 8.70
C GLY A 73 -7.21 15.59 8.54
N THR A 74 -6.50 16.28 9.42
CA THR A 74 -6.18 17.72 9.33
C THR A 74 -4.68 17.92 9.58
N THR A 75 -4.11 19.01 9.05
CA THR A 75 -2.68 19.32 9.21
C THR A 75 -2.25 19.51 10.67
N ASP A 76 -3.18 19.86 11.55
CA ASP A 76 -2.90 20.17 12.95
C ASP A 76 -2.95 18.94 13.87
N THR A 77 -3.31 17.76 13.35
CA THR A 77 -3.51 16.54 14.13
C THR A 77 -2.54 15.41 13.76
N ALA A 78 -1.51 15.71 12.99
CA ALA A 78 -0.44 14.76 12.71
C ALA A 78 0.50 14.63 13.91
N GLY A 79 1.00 13.40 14.17
CA GLY A 79 1.89 13.16 15.29
C GLY A 79 2.34 11.71 15.39
N GLU A 80 2.69 11.34 16.61
CA GLU A 80 3.15 10.01 16.98
C GLU A 80 2.28 9.45 18.10
N MET A 81 1.93 8.19 18.03
CA MET A 81 1.25 7.43 19.08
C MET A 81 1.72 5.98 19.07
N ASP A 82 1.46 5.23 20.14
CA ASP A 82 1.76 3.80 20.16
C ASP A 82 0.83 3.04 19.20
N ILE A 83 1.26 2.89 17.95
CA ILE A 83 0.60 2.06 16.93
C ILE A 83 1.17 0.64 16.95
N THR A 84 2.49 0.52 17.10
CA THR A 84 3.18 -0.78 17.03
C THR A 84 2.83 -1.74 18.17
N GLY A 85 2.21 -1.26 19.24
CA GLY A 85 1.66 -2.07 20.33
C GLY A 85 0.17 -2.41 20.19
N LYS A 86 -0.52 -1.88 19.17
CA LYS A 86 -1.96 -2.09 18.95
C LYS A 86 -2.23 -3.16 17.90
N THR A 87 -3.41 -3.78 18.00
CA THR A 87 -3.88 -4.68 16.94
C THR A 87 -4.38 -3.88 15.73
N ILE A 88 -4.42 -4.54 14.56
CA ILE A 88 -5.01 -3.95 13.35
C ILE A 88 -6.48 -3.58 13.61
N GLY A 89 -7.22 -4.43 14.32
CA GLY A 89 -8.62 -4.18 14.68
C GLY A 89 -8.80 -2.94 15.53
N GLU A 90 -7.94 -2.71 16.55
CA GLU A 90 -7.96 -1.49 17.34
C GLU A 90 -7.72 -0.23 16.49
N MET A 91 -6.82 -0.32 15.51
CA MET A 91 -6.56 0.80 14.59
C MET A 91 -7.75 1.05 13.66
N GLU A 92 -8.39 -0.01 13.12
CA GLU A 92 -9.61 0.11 12.31
C GLU A 92 -10.75 0.77 13.13
N GLU A 93 -10.91 0.41 14.41
CA GLU A 93 -11.89 1.02 15.32
C GLU A 93 -11.58 2.49 15.59
N MET A 94 -10.32 2.83 15.87
CA MET A 94 -9.91 4.22 16.07
C MET A 94 -10.16 5.09 14.83
N GLN A 95 -9.98 4.53 13.63
CA GLN A 95 -10.31 5.20 12.37
C GLN A 95 -11.82 5.37 12.22
N ALA A 96 -12.61 4.33 12.52
CA ALA A 96 -14.08 4.40 12.47
C ALA A 96 -14.65 5.44 13.46
N ASP A 97 -14.03 5.58 14.62
CA ASP A 97 -14.38 6.58 15.65
C ASP A 97 -13.90 8.01 15.29
N GLY A 98 -13.15 8.17 14.21
CA GLY A 98 -12.57 9.46 13.80
C GLY A 98 -11.44 9.97 14.72
N LYS A 99 -10.86 9.10 15.55
CA LYS A 99 -9.73 9.45 16.43
C LYS A 99 -8.42 9.61 15.66
N VAL A 100 -8.25 8.83 14.60
CA VAL A 100 -7.15 8.90 13.65
C VAL A 100 -7.71 8.72 12.23
N PHE A 101 -7.02 9.25 11.23
CA PHE A 101 -7.39 9.05 9.83
C PHE A 101 -6.39 8.16 9.10
N ALA A 102 -5.11 8.51 9.10
CA ALA A 102 -4.06 7.73 8.49
C ALA A 102 -3.06 7.25 9.55
N VAL A 103 -2.59 6.01 9.44
CA VAL A 103 -1.79 5.36 10.49
C VAL A 103 -0.61 4.59 9.94
N GLY A 104 0.47 4.58 10.73
CA GLY A 104 1.69 3.82 10.47
C GLY A 104 2.59 4.42 9.42
N ALA A 105 3.66 3.69 9.11
CA ALA A 105 4.73 4.15 8.23
C ALA A 105 4.28 4.46 6.79
N TYR A 106 3.20 3.84 6.34
CA TYR A 106 2.63 3.98 5.00
C TYR A 106 1.35 4.82 4.97
N GLN A 107 0.97 5.42 6.09
CA GLN A 107 -0.21 6.25 6.24
C GLN A 107 -1.48 5.58 5.72
N PHE A 108 -1.75 4.36 6.18
CA PHE A 108 -2.96 3.62 5.82
C PHE A 108 -4.21 4.38 6.25
N THR A 109 -5.02 4.80 5.28
CA THR A 109 -6.35 5.38 5.53
C THR A 109 -7.39 4.27 5.84
N PRO A 110 -8.60 4.58 6.35
CA PRO A 110 -9.54 3.57 6.86
C PRO A 110 -9.81 2.40 5.90
N ASN A 111 -10.25 2.69 4.67
CA ASN A 111 -10.55 1.64 3.69
C ASN A 111 -9.28 0.91 3.23
N VAL A 112 -8.16 1.64 3.13
CA VAL A 112 -6.88 1.08 2.69
C VAL A 112 -6.33 0.10 3.74
N LEU A 113 -6.43 0.41 5.04
CA LEU A 113 -5.99 -0.51 6.10
C LEU A 113 -6.77 -1.83 6.06
N THR A 114 -8.10 -1.75 5.96
CA THR A 114 -8.96 -2.94 5.89
C THR A 114 -8.65 -3.79 4.65
N GLU A 115 -8.50 -3.16 3.48
CA GLU A 115 -8.14 -3.87 2.25
C GLU A 115 -6.74 -4.50 2.36
N ALA A 116 -5.73 -3.74 2.82
CA ALA A 116 -4.37 -4.23 3.00
C ALA A 116 -4.32 -5.45 3.94
N ARG A 117 -5.09 -5.43 5.05
CA ARG A 117 -5.22 -6.55 5.97
C ARG A 117 -5.71 -7.81 5.26
N VAL A 118 -6.78 -7.68 4.47
CA VAL A 118 -7.34 -8.82 3.72
C VAL A 118 -6.33 -9.39 2.71
N TYR A 119 -5.66 -8.52 1.94
CA TYR A 119 -4.70 -8.98 0.92
C TYR A 119 -3.42 -9.56 1.49
N SER A 120 -2.99 -9.06 2.64
CA SER A 120 -1.80 -9.58 3.33
C SER A 120 -2.05 -10.89 4.08
N GLY A 121 -3.31 -11.34 4.20
CA GLY A 121 -3.69 -12.51 4.98
C GLY A 121 -3.55 -12.31 6.49
N LEU A 122 -3.52 -11.07 6.96
CA LEU A 122 -3.51 -10.72 8.38
C LEU A 122 -4.94 -10.64 8.93
N ASN A 123 -5.07 -10.84 10.23
CA ASN A 123 -6.33 -10.78 10.96
C ASN A 123 -6.42 -9.50 11.81
N LYS A 124 -7.59 -9.22 12.37
CA LYS A 124 -7.79 -8.08 13.25
C LYS A 124 -6.98 -8.15 14.55
N ASP A 125 -6.70 -9.37 15.01
CA ASP A 125 -5.94 -9.60 16.25
C ASP A 125 -4.43 -9.50 16.05
N ASP A 126 -3.94 -9.43 14.81
CA ASP A 126 -2.53 -9.25 14.52
C ASP A 126 -2.09 -7.83 14.91
N ILE A 127 -0.89 -7.73 15.50
CA ILE A 127 -0.35 -6.47 16.00
C ILE A 127 0.25 -5.67 14.83
N MET A 128 0.15 -4.34 14.87
CA MET A 128 0.72 -3.41 13.90
C MET A 128 2.25 -3.27 14.04
N THR A 129 2.97 -4.39 14.22
CA THR A 129 4.44 -4.37 14.26
C THR A 129 5.01 -3.80 12.96
N PRO A 130 6.27 -3.33 12.94
CA PRO A 130 6.93 -2.90 11.71
C PRO A 130 6.80 -3.93 10.58
N GLU A 131 7.05 -5.20 10.88
CA GLU A 131 6.98 -6.30 9.93
C GLU A 131 5.55 -6.49 9.37
N ASN A 132 4.54 -6.38 10.23
CA ASN A 132 3.14 -6.48 9.79
C ASN A 132 2.73 -5.26 8.97
N GLN A 133 3.20 -4.05 9.28
CA GLN A 133 2.97 -2.88 8.45
C GLN A 133 3.63 -3.02 7.07
N ASP A 134 4.83 -3.53 6.98
CA ASP A 134 5.50 -3.82 5.71
C ASP A 134 4.73 -4.90 4.93
N ARG A 135 4.23 -5.93 5.61
CA ARG A 135 3.39 -6.98 5.01
C ARG A 135 2.06 -6.44 4.47
N LEU A 136 1.40 -5.54 5.22
CA LEU A 136 0.20 -4.83 4.75
C LEU A 136 0.48 -4.04 3.47
N PHE A 137 1.57 -3.30 3.44
CA PHE A 137 2.00 -2.52 2.29
C PHE A 137 2.19 -3.39 1.03
N TRP A 138 2.97 -4.45 1.12
CA TRP A 138 3.22 -5.34 -0.01
C TRP A 138 1.98 -6.11 -0.44
N GLY A 139 1.15 -6.57 0.50
CA GLY A 139 -0.13 -7.21 0.21
C GLY A 139 -1.05 -6.29 -0.61
N MET A 140 -1.11 -5.02 -0.23
CA MET A 140 -1.88 -4.01 -0.96
C MET A 140 -1.33 -3.77 -2.36
N LEU A 141 -0.01 -3.57 -2.52
CA LEU A 141 0.58 -3.25 -3.83
C LEU A 141 0.52 -4.43 -4.80
N LEU A 142 0.79 -5.64 -4.32
CA LEU A 142 0.92 -6.82 -5.17
C LEU A 142 -0.42 -7.52 -5.45
N SER A 143 -1.48 -7.19 -4.72
CA SER A 143 -2.83 -7.74 -4.99
C SER A 143 -3.38 -7.34 -6.36
N GLY A 144 -2.89 -6.25 -6.92
CA GLY A 144 -3.31 -5.74 -8.23
C GLY A 144 -4.71 -5.15 -8.28
N ARG A 145 -5.41 -5.10 -7.16
CA ARG A 145 -6.82 -4.70 -7.16
C ARG A 145 -7.01 -3.19 -7.35
N LYS A 146 -6.22 -2.38 -6.68
CA LYS A 146 -6.26 -0.92 -6.80
C LYS A 146 -5.34 -0.39 -7.89
N ARG A 147 -4.18 -1.02 -8.02
CA ARG A 147 -3.08 -0.56 -8.87
C ARG A 147 -2.60 -1.72 -9.76
N PRO A 148 -3.42 -2.13 -10.73
CA PRO A 148 -3.13 -3.32 -11.53
C PRO A 148 -1.88 -3.21 -12.38
N SER A 149 -1.55 -2.01 -12.88
CA SER A 149 -0.35 -1.80 -13.68
C SER A 149 0.92 -1.93 -12.84
N LEU A 150 0.88 -1.43 -11.59
CA LEU A 150 1.97 -1.56 -10.64
C LEU A 150 2.21 -3.03 -10.27
N ALA A 151 1.15 -3.73 -9.89
CA ALA A 151 1.24 -5.15 -9.55
C ALA A 151 1.75 -5.99 -10.73
N ALA A 152 1.20 -5.79 -11.92
CA ALA A 152 1.62 -6.51 -13.13
C ALA A 152 3.10 -6.26 -13.47
N TYR A 153 3.57 -5.02 -13.30
CA TYR A 153 4.98 -4.69 -13.54
C TYR A 153 5.89 -5.36 -12.50
N LEU A 154 5.61 -5.23 -11.22
CA LEU A 154 6.42 -5.78 -10.14
C LEU A 154 6.47 -7.32 -10.17
N THR A 155 5.40 -7.97 -10.61
CA THR A 155 5.32 -9.44 -10.74
C THR A 155 5.72 -9.98 -12.11
N GLY A 156 6.29 -9.14 -12.99
CA GLY A 156 6.79 -9.56 -14.30
C GLY A 156 5.73 -9.84 -15.36
N GLN A 157 4.46 -9.56 -15.10
CA GLN A 157 3.36 -9.74 -16.04
C GLN A 157 3.26 -8.62 -17.08
N SER A 158 3.95 -7.50 -16.86
CA SER A 158 4.00 -6.35 -17.75
C SER A 158 5.37 -5.69 -17.72
N ASP A 159 5.81 -5.14 -18.85
CA ASP A 159 7.03 -4.31 -18.94
C ASP A 159 6.72 -2.80 -18.92
N ASN A 160 5.46 -2.42 -18.69
CA ASN A 160 5.04 -1.03 -18.72
C ASN A 160 5.39 -0.28 -17.42
N LEU A 161 6.67 0.09 -17.31
CA LEU A 161 7.19 0.85 -16.17
C LEU A 161 6.45 2.21 -15.98
N LYS A 162 6.08 2.87 -17.08
CA LYS A 162 5.40 4.17 -17.00
C LYS A 162 4.04 4.03 -16.29
N ALA A 163 3.22 3.06 -16.70
CA ALA A 163 1.93 2.82 -16.08
C ALA A 163 2.07 2.37 -14.61
N ALA A 164 3.09 1.57 -14.28
CA ALA A 164 3.39 1.20 -12.90
C ALA A 164 3.78 2.43 -12.04
N HIS A 165 4.56 3.32 -12.58
CA HIS A 165 4.96 4.57 -11.92
C HIS A 165 3.75 5.49 -11.70
N GLU A 166 2.88 5.65 -12.70
CA GLU A 166 1.62 6.40 -12.58
C GLU A 166 0.74 5.81 -11.47
N ASP A 167 0.58 4.49 -11.42
CA ASP A 167 -0.18 3.80 -10.38
C ASP A 167 0.40 4.06 -8.97
N LEU A 168 1.73 4.05 -8.83
CA LEU A 168 2.38 4.32 -7.54
C LEU A 168 2.17 5.78 -7.10
N ALA A 169 2.28 6.74 -8.01
CA ALA A 169 2.03 8.16 -7.73
C ALA A 169 0.55 8.44 -7.42
N LEU A 170 -0.38 7.67 -7.97
CA LEU A 170 -1.80 7.71 -7.62
C LEU A 170 -2.12 7.12 -6.24
N GLU A 171 -1.25 6.25 -5.70
CA GLU A 171 -1.45 5.68 -4.36
C GLU A 171 -0.84 6.57 -3.28
N PHE A 172 0.32 7.18 -3.53
CA PHE A 172 1.11 7.91 -2.53
C PHE A 172 1.35 9.36 -2.96
N ALA A 173 0.77 10.30 -2.22
CA ALA A 173 0.82 11.72 -2.54
C ALA A 173 2.25 12.31 -2.51
N ALA A 174 3.17 11.70 -1.77
CA ALA A 174 4.56 12.13 -1.71
C ALA A 174 5.37 11.82 -2.97
N ILE A 175 4.83 11.01 -3.91
CA ILE A 175 5.55 10.50 -5.09
C ILE A 175 5.22 11.35 -6.32
N GLN A 176 6.27 11.83 -7.01
CA GLN A 176 6.11 12.43 -8.34
C GLN A 176 5.75 11.37 -9.38
N GLY A 177 4.83 11.70 -10.27
CA GLY A 177 4.52 10.90 -11.45
C GLY A 177 5.66 10.91 -12.49
N PRO A 178 5.52 10.14 -13.57
CA PRO A 178 6.55 10.03 -14.62
C PRO A 178 6.94 11.35 -15.30
N ASP A 179 6.09 12.36 -15.21
CA ASP A 179 6.31 13.71 -15.75
C ASP A 179 7.00 14.68 -14.76
N GLY A 180 7.38 14.18 -13.57
CA GLY A 180 8.01 14.96 -12.51
C GLY A 180 7.05 15.83 -11.70
N LYS A 181 5.73 15.60 -11.81
CA LYS A 181 4.71 16.34 -11.03
C LYS A 181 3.98 15.41 -10.09
N GLY A 182 3.58 15.94 -8.94
CA GLY A 182 2.71 15.22 -8.02
C GLY A 182 1.28 15.13 -8.55
N MET A 183 0.65 13.98 -8.37
CA MET A 183 -0.75 13.76 -8.76
C MET A 183 -1.72 14.62 -7.94
N TYR A 184 -1.31 15.02 -6.75
CA TYR A 184 -2.11 15.77 -5.77
C TYR A 184 -1.50 17.12 -5.42
N ASP A 185 -0.52 17.61 -6.19
CA ASP A 185 0.13 18.88 -5.93
C ASP A 185 -0.89 20.04 -5.91
N ASN A 186 -0.84 20.81 -4.83
CA ASN A 186 -1.74 21.94 -4.59
C ASN A 186 -3.22 21.58 -4.44
N ASP A 187 -3.55 20.36 -4.04
CA ASP A 187 -4.89 20.01 -3.66
C ASP A 187 -5.32 20.73 -2.34
N LYS A 188 -6.60 20.56 -1.96
CA LYS A 188 -7.13 21.21 -0.74
C LYS A 188 -6.49 20.70 0.56
N ALA A 189 -5.86 19.53 0.53
CA ALA A 189 -5.14 18.97 1.67
C ALA A 189 -3.70 19.50 1.78
N GLY A 190 -3.23 20.26 0.79
CA GLY A 190 -1.88 20.81 0.77
C GLY A 190 -0.81 19.77 0.44
N ASN A 191 -1.18 18.72 -0.25
CA ASN A 191 -0.24 17.69 -0.68
C ASN A 191 0.79 18.27 -1.65
N PHE A 192 2.02 17.76 -1.55
CA PHE A 192 3.12 18.11 -2.42
C PHE A 192 4.06 16.91 -2.58
N ALA A 193 4.28 16.49 -3.83
CA ALA A 193 5.17 15.38 -4.12
C ALA A 193 6.64 15.78 -3.96
N ARG A 194 7.36 15.03 -3.12
CA ARG A 194 8.75 15.29 -2.72
C ARG A 194 9.73 14.26 -3.28
N ILE A 195 9.25 13.08 -3.59
CA ILE A 195 10.08 11.97 -4.07
C ILE A 195 10.25 12.10 -5.58
N ASP A 196 11.50 12.31 -5.99
CA ASP A 196 11.89 12.56 -7.39
C ASP A 196 11.51 11.40 -8.30
N ALA A 197 10.97 11.72 -9.48
CA ALA A 197 10.49 10.75 -10.46
C ALA A 197 11.57 9.78 -10.96
N ASN A 198 12.84 10.20 -11.08
CA ASN A 198 13.91 9.30 -11.50
C ASN A 198 14.26 8.31 -10.39
N LEU A 199 14.28 8.75 -9.14
CA LEU A 199 14.48 7.88 -7.99
C LEU A 199 13.37 6.82 -7.90
N VAL A 200 12.11 7.22 -8.09
CA VAL A 200 10.97 6.30 -8.13
C VAL A 200 11.16 5.25 -9.23
N ARG A 201 11.52 5.70 -10.44
CA ARG A 201 11.74 4.82 -11.58
C ARG A 201 12.84 3.78 -11.32
N GLU A 202 13.99 4.21 -10.80
CA GLU A 202 15.11 3.33 -10.45
C GLU A 202 14.69 2.32 -9.38
N THR A 203 13.98 2.78 -8.36
CA THR A 203 13.50 1.92 -7.28
C THR A 203 12.49 0.87 -7.77
N LEU A 204 11.56 1.24 -8.67
CA LEU A 204 10.63 0.29 -9.29
C LEU A 204 11.36 -0.79 -10.11
N ILE A 205 12.38 -0.41 -10.87
CA ILE A 205 13.21 -1.37 -11.64
C ILE A 205 13.92 -2.34 -10.69
N ASN A 206 14.53 -1.82 -9.63
CA ASN A 206 15.22 -2.63 -8.63
C ASN A 206 14.28 -3.58 -7.90
N ALA A 207 13.12 -3.08 -7.46
CA ALA A 207 12.10 -3.89 -6.80
C ALA A 207 11.63 -5.05 -7.68
N ARG A 208 11.32 -4.77 -8.96
CA ARG A 208 10.95 -5.80 -9.92
C ARG A 208 12.05 -6.85 -10.08
N ASN A 209 13.29 -6.41 -10.29
CA ASN A 209 14.42 -7.33 -10.47
C ASN A 209 14.60 -8.28 -9.29
N LEU A 210 14.46 -7.78 -8.06
CA LEU A 210 14.56 -8.60 -6.86
C LEU A 210 13.36 -9.54 -6.71
N LEU A 211 12.13 -9.08 -7.03
CA LEU A 211 10.95 -9.93 -6.99
C LEU A 211 11.00 -11.05 -8.03
N MET A 212 11.55 -10.78 -9.22
CA MET A 212 11.63 -11.74 -10.32
C MET A 212 12.79 -12.74 -10.21
N ASN A 213 13.89 -12.39 -9.52
CA ASN A 213 15.09 -13.23 -9.40
C ASN A 213 15.11 -14.01 -8.07
N ARG A 214 13.97 -14.28 -7.49
CA ARG A 214 13.86 -15.11 -6.27
C ARG A 214 13.98 -16.60 -6.68
N GLU A 215 15.02 -17.25 -6.20
CA GLU A 215 15.17 -18.71 -6.26
C GLU A 215 14.45 -19.38 -5.07
#